data_9c20661ae5c040a7cb372ed6cc037e2f
#
_entry.id   9c20661ae5c040a7cb372ed6cc037e2f
#
_cell.length_a   1.000
_cell.length_b   1.000
_cell.length_c   1.000
_cell.angle_alpha   90.00
_cell.angle_beta   90.00
_cell.angle_gamma   90.00
#
_symmetry.space_group_name_H-M   'P 1'
#
loop_
_entity.id
_entity.type
_entity.pdbx_description
1 polymer ?
#
loop_
_entity_poly.entity_id
_entity_poly.type
_entity_poly.pdbx_seq_one_letter_code
_entity_poly.pdbx_strand_id
1 'polypeptide(L)'
;MKRKIIHIFSLLLFLNSYGQFNHSRVYSTFDNIPLTKSDTFDNGAELSGGFLHYGRNWTNSYNPDWGSWSGWALSNMTDTLTPGYTNQYSAISGHGASYTKNYMVGYGNTYIKLDSAIAVSGAYFTNSTYTYLDMKNGSSFTKKFGGDNGNDPDYFLVKFYSYLAENLIDSCELYLADFRSDENTKDYILDDWTYVDFNNDSETDIKIDSIAIKYESSDTGQFGINTPVYLCMDDFNAISSAELMPESIVFEEDTFYNGSDAAGGFLVSHMFFPNSFNQSWGSWSGWSVSSMYDTMTAGYTNQYSSVKRPMSSIPESGWDFESIHFVSSGQTNSIRSPYFNDADEGIFGLVRLPAPVRFYITNTTYAALDMKEGSSFSKKFGGESGNDSDYFRLLVKSVSSSNQILNTDTIYL
;
A
#
# COMPACT_ATOMS: atom_id res chain seq x y z
N MET A 1 43.84 11.17 -39.71
CA MET A 1 42.63 10.33 -39.74
C MET A 1 42.62 9.37 -38.52
N LYS A 2 42.48 9.89 -37.31
CA LYS A 2 42.34 9.09 -36.05
C LYS A 2 41.87 10.04 -34.93
N ARG A 3 40.56 10.37 -34.91
CA ARG A 3 39.87 11.01 -33.80
C ARG A 3 38.37 11.02 -34.04
N LYS A 4 37.71 9.87 -34.00
CA LYS A 4 36.21 9.80 -33.98
C LYS A 4 35.65 8.45 -33.46
N ILE A 5 36.36 7.74 -32.57
CA ILE A 5 35.84 6.44 -32.05
C ILE A 5 35.69 6.41 -30.51
N ILE A 6 35.99 7.50 -29.79
CA ILE A 6 36.02 7.47 -28.32
C ILE A 6 34.69 7.97 -27.68
N HIS A 7 33.75 8.49 -28.47
CA HIS A 7 32.51 9.05 -27.91
C HIS A 7 31.26 8.12 -27.92
N ILE A 8 31.41 6.89 -28.42
CA ILE A 8 30.27 5.94 -28.46
C ILE A 8 30.34 4.94 -27.29
N PHE A 9 31.48 4.82 -26.61
CA PHE A 9 31.61 3.87 -25.48
C PHE A 9 31.25 4.45 -24.12
N SER A 10 31.13 5.76 -23.97
CA SER A 10 30.70 6.37 -22.70
C SER A 10 29.17 6.48 -22.55
N LEU A 11 28.42 6.35 -23.63
CA LEU A 11 26.95 6.41 -23.59
C LEU A 11 26.28 5.06 -23.25
N LEU A 12 27.03 3.95 -23.33
CA LEU A 12 26.55 2.61 -22.99
C LEU A 12 26.82 2.18 -21.55
N LEU A 13 27.64 2.95 -20.80
CA LEU A 13 27.93 2.69 -19.39
C LEU A 13 27.03 3.49 -18.44
N PHE A 14 26.28 4.47 -18.93
CA PHE A 14 25.31 5.24 -18.12
C PHE A 14 23.91 4.62 -18.03
N LEU A 15 23.66 3.50 -18.71
CA LEU A 15 22.34 2.84 -18.71
C LEU A 15 22.17 1.79 -17.59
N ASN A 16 23.18 1.58 -16.73
CA ASN A 16 23.14 0.54 -15.70
C ASN A 16 23.17 1.04 -14.24
N SER A 17 23.02 2.33 -13.99
CA SER A 17 22.91 2.85 -12.63
C SER A 17 21.58 3.58 -12.32
N TYR A 18 20.52 3.25 -13.04
CA TYR A 18 19.19 3.57 -12.55
C TYR A 18 18.96 2.64 -11.37
N GLY A 19 18.88 3.19 -10.17
CA GLY A 19 18.44 2.44 -9.01
C GLY A 19 17.19 1.66 -9.42
N GLN A 20 17.25 0.34 -9.33
CA GLN A 20 16.10 -0.50 -9.58
C GLN A 20 15.08 -0.14 -8.51
N PHE A 21 14.16 0.79 -8.83
CA PHE A 21 12.89 0.81 -8.16
C PHE A 21 12.29 -0.58 -8.39
N ASN A 22 12.07 -1.32 -7.35
CA ASN A 22 11.49 -2.65 -7.41
C ASN A 22 10.02 -2.50 -7.78
N HIS A 23 9.72 -2.23 -9.07
CA HIS A 23 8.44 -1.79 -9.61
C HIS A 23 7.42 -2.91 -9.81
N SER A 24 7.73 -4.13 -9.47
CA SER A 24 6.91 -5.25 -9.94
C SER A 24 6.20 -6.06 -8.85
N ARG A 25 6.10 -5.57 -7.63
CA ARG A 25 5.29 -6.27 -6.63
C ARG A 25 3.84 -5.84 -6.76
N VAL A 26 3.09 -6.56 -7.60
CA VAL A 26 1.63 -6.41 -7.64
C VAL A 26 1.07 -6.98 -6.35
N TYR A 27 0.48 -6.14 -5.51
CA TYR A 27 -0.20 -6.58 -4.30
C TYR A 27 -1.72 -6.52 -4.45
N SER A 28 -2.42 -7.36 -3.67
CA SER A 28 -3.87 -7.50 -3.74
C SER A 28 -4.51 -6.76 -2.58
N THR A 29 -5.16 -5.63 -2.89
CA THR A 29 -6.00 -4.86 -1.95
C THR A 29 -7.45 -5.34 -1.96
N PHE A 30 -7.84 -6.17 -2.91
CA PHE A 30 -9.20 -6.68 -3.15
C PHE A 30 -10.28 -5.63 -3.47
N ASP A 31 -9.99 -4.35 -3.40
CA ASP A 31 -10.97 -3.28 -3.65
C ASP A 31 -11.48 -3.21 -5.10
N ASN A 32 -10.71 -3.75 -6.04
CA ASN A 32 -11.10 -3.85 -7.45
C ASN A 32 -11.98 -5.06 -7.77
N ILE A 33 -12.23 -5.95 -6.80
CA ILE A 33 -13.22 -7.01 -6.94
C ILE A 33 -14.58 -6.44 -6.52
N PRO A 34 -15.54 -6.29 -7.46
CA PRO A 34 -16.77 -5.58 -7.16
C PRO A 34 -17.65 -6.37 -6.17
N LEU A 35 -17.96 -5.77 -5.04
CA LEU A 35 -19.08 -6.12 -4.20
C LEU A 35 -20.21 -5.12 -4.47
N THR A 36 -21.38 -5.60 -4.87
CA THR A 36 -22.49 -4.77 -5.39
C THR A 36 -23.16 -3.89 -4.36
N LYS A 37 -22.87 -4.10 -3.08
CA LYS A 37 -23.46 -3.39 -1.95
C LYS A 37 -22.40 -3.10 -0.89
N SER A 38 -22.65 -2.08 -0.05
CA SER A 38 -21.98 -1.92 1.25
C SER A 38 -22.47 -2.99 2.23
N ASP A 39 -21.65 -3.30 3.21
CA ASP A 39 -21.94 -4.28 4.26
C ASP A 39 -22.44 -5.62 3.69
N THR A 40 -21.63 -6.19 2.79
CA THR A 40 -21.94 -7.46 2.13
C THR A 40 -20.67 -8.32 2.01
N PHE A 41 -20.87 -9.57 1.63
CA PHE A 41 -19.79 -10.53 1.42
C PHE A 41 -20.10 -11.47 0.25
N ASP A 42 -19.07 -12.12 -0.27
CA ASP A 42 -19.15 -13.23 -1.19
C ASP A 42 -18.35 -14.41 -0.59
N ASN A 43 -19.07 -15.47 -0.19
CA ASN A 43 -18.50 -16.69 0.41
C ASN A 43 -18.52 -17.88 -0.56
N GLY A 44 -18.63 -17.62 -1.86
CA GLY A 44 -18.70 -18.65 -2.90
C GLY A 44 -20.03 -19.37 -3.01
N ALA A 45 -21.13 -18.78 -2.52
CA ALA A 45 -22.48 -19.36 -2.64
C ALA A 45 -22.89 -19.63 -4.09
N GLU A 46 -22.26 -18.95 -5.04
CA GLU A 46 -22.42 -19.15 -6.49
C GLU A 46 -21.66 -20.37 -7.03
N LEU A 47 -20.98 -21.13 -6.14
CA LEU A 47 -20.20 -22.33 -6.48
C LEU A 47 -19.02 -22.07 -7.43
N SER A 48 -18.48 -20.88 -7.42
CA SER A 48 -17.31 -20.47 -8.21
C SER A 48 -16.02 -21.21 -7.83
N GLY A 49 -15.96 -21.77 -6.60
CA GLY A 49 -14.79 -22.44 -6.07
C GLY A 49 -13.67 -21.52 -5.60
N GLY A 50 -13.90 -20.22 -5.59
CA GLY A 50 -12.96 -19.22 -5.11
C GLY A 50 -12.83 -17.99 -6.03
N PHE A 51 -11.82 -17.20 -5.74
CA PHE A 51 -11.55 -15.92 -6.41
C PHE A 51 -10.18 -16.00 -7.09
N LEU A 52 -10.09 -15.60 -8.35
CA LEU A 52 -8.82 -15.39 -9.04
C LEU A 52 -8.53 -13.89 -9.08
N HIS A 53 -7.41 -13.48 -8.48
CA HIS A 53 -7.03 -12.08 -8.42
C HIS A 53 -5.51 -11.95 -8.56
N TYR A 54 -5.06 -11.23 -9.59
CA TYR A 54 -3.64 -11.01 -9.90
C TYR A 54 -2.77 -12.28 -9.88
N GLY A 55 -3.23 -13.37 -10.52
CA GLY A 55 -2.49 -14.63 -10.56
C GLY A 55 -2.45 -15.38 -9.24
N ARG A 56 -3.35 -15.07 -8.32
CA ARG A 56 -3.52 -15.74 -7.03
C ARG A 56 -4.90 -16.35 -6.94
N ASN A 57 -4.95 -17.61 -6.56
CA ASN A 57 -6.21 -18.34 -6.40
C ASN A 57 -6.56 -18.44 -4.90
N TRP A 58 -7.64 -17.78 -4.52
CA TRP A 58 -8.22 -17.74 -3.19
C TRP A 58 -9.35 -18.78 -3.14
N THR A 59 -8.99 -20.01 -2.83
CA THR A 59 -9.92 -21.13 -2.90
C THR A 59 -11.00 -21.06 -1.85
N ASN A 60 -12.21 -21.44 -2.23
CA ASN A 60 -13.33 -21.55 -1.32
C ASN A 60 -14.16 -22.82 -1.63
N SER A 61 -14.91 -23.27 -0.66
CA SER A 61 -15.87 -24.36 -0.80
C SER A 61 -17.16 -23.98 -0.11
N TYR A 62 -18.27 -24.07 -0.82
CA TYR A 62 -19.60 -23.78 -0.29
C TYR A 62 -20.51 -24.99 -0.42
N ASN A 63 -21.22 -25.34 0.66
CA ASN A 63 -22.22 -26.41 0.68
C ASN A 63 -23.63 -25.78 0.70
N PRO A 64 -24.39 -25.86 -0.42
CA PRO A 64 -25.70 -25.24 -0.51
C PRO A 64 -26.76 -25.91 0.39
N ASP A 65 -26.62 -27.18 0.74
CA ASP A 65 -27.57 -27.90 1.56
C ASP A 65 -27.57 -27.41 3.02
N TRP A 66 -26.41 -26.97 3.50
CA TRP A 66 -26.18 -26.52 4.87
C TRP A 66 -25.88 -25.04 5.00
N GLY A 67 -25.67 -24.32 3.87
CA GLY A 67 -25.22 -22.94 3.86
C GLY A 67 -23.86 -22.76 4.52
N SER A 68 -23.07 -23.85 4.62
CA SER A 68 -21.73 -23.82 5.23
C SER A 68 -20.65 -23.57 4.18
N TRP A 69 -19.57 -22.95 4.59
CA TRP A 69 -18.46 -22.62 3.72
C TRP A 69 -17.12 -22.84 4.41
N SER A 70 -16.04 -22.85 3.64
CA SER A 70 -14.66 -22.85 4.12
C SER A 70 -13.73 -22.27 3.06
N GLY A 71 -12.53 -21.89 3.47
CA GLY A 71 -11.58 -21.23 2.58
C GLY A 71 -11.69 -19.69 2.69
N TRP A 72 -11.74 -19.00 1.56
CA TRP A 72 -11.75 -17.54 1.52
C TRP A 72 -13.11 -16.96 1.11
N ALA A 73 -13.53 -15.92 1.81
CA ALA A 73 -14.65 -15.08 1.43
C ALA A 73 -14.15 -13.65 1.21
N LEU A 74 -14.69 -12.94 0.23
CA LEU A 74 -14.50 -11.52 0.04
C LEU A 74 -15.54 -10.76 0.86
N SER A 75 -15.15 -9.70 1.56
CA SER A 75 -16.06 -8.93 2.43
C SER A 75 -15.76 -7.44 2.41
N ASN A 76 -16.82 -6.64 2.65
CA ASN A 76 -16.73 -5.22 2.98
C ASN A 76 -17.62 -4.87 4.19
N MET A 77 -17.86 -5.83 5.07
CA MET A 77 -18.70 -5.65 6.26
C MET A 77 -17.99 -4.83 7.33
N THR A 78 -18.73 -3.97 8.03
CA THR A 78 -18.19 -2.98 8.97
C THR A 78 -18.65 -3.19 10.42
N ASP A 79 -19.43 -4.24 10.72
CA ASP A 79 -19.99 -4.50 12.06
C ASP A 79 -18.91 -5.03 13.03
N THR A 80 -18.51 -4.20 13.98
CA THR A 80 -17.52 -4.53 15.02
C THR A 80 -18.15 -4.88 16.37
N LEU A 81 -19.49 -4.94 16.46
CA LEU A 81 -20.20 -5.01 17.74
C LEU A 81 -21.06 -6.26 17.92
N THR A 82 -21.60 -6.83 16.85
CA THR A 82 -22.49 -7.99 16.93
C THR A 82 -21.69 -9.27 17.17
N PRO A 83 -21.90 -9.98 18.31
CA PRO A 83 -21.19 -11.24 18.57
C PRO A 83 -21.81 -12.43 17.82
N GLY A 84 -21.04 -13.50 17.69
CA GLY A 84 -21.48 -14.79 17.18
C GLY A 84 -21.33 -14.96 15.66
N TYR A 85 -21.63 -16.16 15.20
CA TYR A 85 -21.34 -16.63 13.84
C TYR A 85 -22.06 -15.85 12.73
N THR A 86 -23.13 -15.15 13.02
CA THR A 86 -23.82 -14.31 12.03
C THR A 86 -23.00 -13.11 11.58
N ASN A 87 -21.97 -12.74 12.36
CA ASN A 87 -21.02 -11.68 12.06
C ASN A 87 -19.60 -12.22 11.76
N GLN A 88 -19.52 -13.37 11.11
CA GLN A 88 -18.26 -14.05 10.79
C GLN A 88 -17.47 -13.38 9.68
N TYR A 89 -18.08 -12.49 8.90
CA TYR A 89 -17.47 -11.85 7.73
C TYR A 89 -16.93 -10.43 8.00
N SER A 90 -17.13 -9.89 9.20
CA SER A 90 -16.61 -8.57 9.56
C SER A 90 -15.21 -8.64 10.15
N ALA A 91 -14.30 -7.77 9.71
CA ALA A 91 -13.06 -7.51 10.43
C ALA A 91 -13.32 -6.72 11.70
N ILE A 92 -12.61 -7.00 12.79
CA ILE A 92 -12.78 -6.27 14.05
C ILE A 92 -12.41 -4.79 13.94
N SER A 93 -11.55 -4.43 13.01
CA SER A 93 -11.19 -3.03 12.66
C SER A 93 -12.35 -2.25 12.02
N GLY A 94 -13.38 -2.94 11.46
CA GLY A 94 -14.51 -2.33 10.76
C GLY A 94 -14.19 -1.82 9.34
N HIS A 95 -13.03 -2.14 8.82
CA HIS A 95 -12.55 -1.76 7.48
C HIS A 95 -11.40 -2.68 7.06
N GLY A 96 -11.00 -2.66 5.79
CA GLY A 96 -9.78 -3.29 5.31
C GLY A 96 -8.52 -2.62 5.84
N ALA A 97 -7.37 -3.20 5.62
CA ALA A 97 -6.09 -2.58 5.94
C ALA A 97 -6.00 -1.22 5.25
N SER A 98 -5.29 -0.27 5.86
CA SER A 98 -5.17 1.10 5.34
C SER A 98 -6.52 1.81 5.08
N TYR A 99 -7.58 1.41 5.77
CA TYR A 99 -8.95 1.94 5.61
C TYR A 99 -9.57 1.67 4.25
N THR A 100 -9.13 0.63 3.56
CA THR A 100 -9.76 0.11 2.34
C THR A 100 -11.14 -0.47 2.64
N LYS A 101 -11.93 -0.73 1.58
CA LYS A 101 -13.29 -1.25 1.75
C LYS A 101 -13.32 -2.76 1.83
N ASN A 102 -12.67 -3.41 0.88
CA ASN A 102 -12.73 -4.86 0.73
C ASN A 102 -11.54 -5.51 1.42
N TYR A 103 -11.75 -6.69 1.92
CA TYR A 103 -10.73 -7.56 2.50
C TYR A 103 -11.19 -9.01 2.39
N MET A 104 -10.27 -9.95 2.58
CA MET A 104 -10.57 -11.37 2.60
C MET A 104 -10.80 -11.87 4.02
N VAL A 105 -11.73 -12.79 4.18
CA VAL A 105 -11.98 -13.52 5.41
C VAL A 105 -11.64 -14.99 5.16
N GLY A 106 -10.68 -15.51 5.91
CA GLY A 106 -10.30 -16.93 5.90
C GLY A 106 -11.03 -17.71 6.99
N TYR A 107 -11.59 -18.86 6.65
CA TYR A 107 -12.22 -19.77 7.60
C TYR A 107 -11.64 -21.18 7.50
N GLY A 108 -11.18 -21.70 8.64
CA GLY A 108 -10.57 -22.99 8.74
C GLY A 108 -9.16 -23.05 8.13
N ASN A 109 -8.67 -24.25 7.87
CA ASN A 109 -7.38 -24.41 7.18
C ASN A 109 -7.51 -23.93 5.73
N THR A 110 -6.89 -22.82 5.41
CA THR A 110 -6.97 -22.18 4.11
C THR A 110 -5.64 -22.22 3.37
N TYR A 111 -5.71 -22.03 2.06
CA TYR A 111 -4.54 -21.98 1.17
C TYR A 111 -4.62 -20.77 0.27
N ILE A 112 -3.44 -20.18 -0.01
CA ILE A 112 -3.23 -19.24 -1.08
C ILE A 112 -2.38 -19.94 -2.13
N LYS A 113 -2.88 -20.09 -3.35
CA LYS A 113 -2.15 -20.67 -4.46
C LYS A 113 -1.75 -19.60 -5.46
N LEU A 114 -0.51 -19.64 -5.91
CA LEU A 114 0.04 -18.74 -6.88
C LEU A 114 0.14 -19.43 -8.24
N ASP A 115 -0.16 -18.73 -9.32
CA ASP A 115 -0.08 -19.29 -10.69
C ASP A 115 1.35 -19.61 -11.10
N SER A 116 2.33 -18.97 -10.45
CA SER A 116 3.75 -19.22 -10.65
C SER A 116 4.53 -18.95 -9.36
N ALA A 117 5.71 -19.52 -9.25
CA ALA A 117 6.59 -19.26 -8.12
C ALA A 117 7.10 -17.80 -8.15
N ILE A 118 6.73 -17.01 -7.17
CA ILE A 118 7.11 -15.62 -7.00
C ILE A 118 7.65 -15.38 -5.59
N ALA A 119 8.43 -14.32 -5.41
CA ALA A 119 8.74 -13.79 -4.10
C ALA A 119 7.50 -13.07 -3.55
N VAL A 120 7.08 -13.45 -2.34
CA VAL A 120 5.96 -12.82 -1.63
C VAL A 120 6.52 -12.12 -0.40
N SER A 121 6.27 -10.82 -0.26
CA SER A 121 6.73 -10.06 0.89
C SER A 121 5.92 -10.39 2.14
N GLY A 122 4.60 -10.16 2.11
CA GLY A 122 3.75 -10.40 3.27
C GLY A 122 2.33 -9.94 3.04
N ALA A 123 1.55 -9.85 4.13
CA ALA A 123 0.19 -9.35 4.11
C ALA A 123 -0.19 -8.79 5.49
N TYR A 124 -1.30 -8.05 5.54
CA TYR A 124 -1.88 -7.59 6.80
C TYR A 124 -2.97 -8.55 7.26
N PHE A 125 -3.00 -8.80 8.57
CA PHE A 125 -3.95 -9.71 9.21
C PHE A 125 -4.56 -9.09 10.45
N THR A 126 -5.81 -9.45 10.74
CA THR A 126 -6.52 -9.11 11.99
C THR A 126 -7.55 -10.19 12.33
N ASN A 127 -8.16 -10.10 13.51
CA ASN A 127 -9.28 -10.96 13.88
C ASN A 127 -10.56 -10.63 13.09
N SER A 128 -11.38 -11.64 12.82
CA SER A 128 -12.80 -11.37 12.55
C SER A 128 -13.48 -10.85 13.84
N THR A 129 -14.53 -10.06 13.68
CA THR A 129 -15.33 -9.59 14.83
C THR A 129 -15.88 -10.75 15.65
N TYR A 130 -16.31 -11.82 14.99
CA TYR A 130 -16.78 -13.03 15.66
C TYR A 130 -15.71 -13.64 16.55
N THR A 131 -14.53 -13.93 16.02
CA THR A 131 -13.41 -14.51 16.78
C THR A 131 -12.96 -13.62 17.93
N TYR A 132 -12.82 -12.31 17.66
CA TYR A 132 -12.41 -11.33 18.66
C TYR A 132 -13.38 -11.27 19.86
N LEU A 133 -14.69 -11.14 19.58
CA LEU A 133 -15.68 -11.01 20.63
C LEU A 133 -15.88 -12.30 21.42
N ASP A 134 -15.73 -13.46 20.76
CA ASP A 134 -15.79 -14.76 21.44
C ASP A 134 -14.61 -14.96 22.40
N MET A 135 -13.39 -14.64 21.99
CA MET A 135 -12.23 -14.67 22.90
C MET A 135 -12.36 -13.65 24.03
N LYS A 136 -12.86 -12.45 23.75
CA LYS A 136 -12.98 -11.37 24.73
C LYS A 136 -14.04 -11.62 25.78
N ASN A 137 -15.19 -12.14 25.39
CA ASN A 137 -16.37 -12.26 26.24
C ASN A 137 -16.66 -13.69 26.71
N GLY A 138 -16.14 -14.67 25.97
CA GLY A 138 -16.59 -16.06 26.05
C GLY A 138 -17.93 -16.28 25.37
N SER A 139 -18.27 -17.52 25.07
CA SER A 139 -19.56 -17.93 24.52
C SER A 139 -19.94 -19.31 25.04
N SER A 140 -21.00 -19.93 24.50
CA SER A 140 -21.33 -21.33 24.81
C SER A 140 -20.32 -22.33 24.27
N PHE A 141 -19.44 -21.91 23.36
CA PHE A 141 -18.45 -22.75 22.72
C PHE A 141 -17.00 -22.38 23.07
N THR A 142 -16.75 -21.09 23.21
CA THR A 142 -15.40 -20.52 23.44
C THR A 142 -15.30 -20.02 24.87
N LYS A 143 -14.23 -20.34 25.57
CA LYS A 143 -13.95 -19.75 26.88
C LYS A 143 -13.52 -18.28 26.72
N LYS A 144 -13.75 -17.46 27.73
CA LYS A 144 -13.17 -16.11 27.80
C LYS A 144 -11.66 -16.23 28.00
N PHE A 145 -10.86 -15.62 27.14
CA PHE A 145 -9.41 -15.60 27.27
C PHE A 145 -8.96 -14.75 28.46
N GLY A 146 -7.92 -15.19 29.14
CA GLY A 146 -7.47 -14.68 30.41
C GLY A 146 -8.35 -15.08 31.59
N GLY A 147 -9.45 -15.79 31.37
CA GLY A 147 -10.39 -16.21 32.41
C GLY A 147 -11.11 -15.03 33.08
N ASP A 148 -11.69 -15.28 34.28
CA ASP A 148 -12.41 -14.25 35.03
C ASP A 148 -11.46 -13.18 35.64
N ASN A 149 -10.24 -13.58 35.95
CA ASN A 149 -9.24 -12.74 36.63
C ASN A 149 -8.18 -12.15 35.68
N GLY A 150 -8.22 -12.46 34.39
CA GLY A 150 -7.24 -12.02 33.40
C GLY A 150 -5.90 -12.75 33.45
N ASN A 151 -5.80 -13.88 34.16
CA ASN A 151 -4.50 -14.56 34.43
C ASN A 151 -4.38 -15.96 33.77
N ASP A 152 -5.41 -16.43 33.08
CA ASP A 152 -5.31 -17.71 32.38
C ASP A 152 -4.41 -17.56 31.15
N PRO A 153 -3.37 -18.42 30.98
CA PRO A 153 -2.39 -18.24 29.90
C PRO A 153 -2.94 -18.71 28.55
N ASP A 154 -3.86 -17.96 28.01
CA ASP A 154 -4.54 -18.27 26.76
C ASP A 154 -3.82 -17.72 25.55
N TYR A 155 -3.96 -18.42 24.41
CA TYR A 155 -3.47 -17.92 23.14
C TYR A 155 -4.31 -18.42 21.95
N PHE A 156 -4.31 -17.62 20.89
CA PHE A 156 -4.79 -18.02 19.59
C PHE A 156 -3.75 -17.65 18.55
N LEU A 157 -3.17 -18.68 17.92
CA LEU A 157 -2.02 -18.58 17.03
C LEU A 157 -2.40 -19.00 15.62
N VAL A 158 -1.94 -18.20 14.65
CA VAL A 158 -1.97 -18.54 13.21
C VAL A 158 -0.56 -18.84 12.74
N LYS A 159 -0.40 -19.93 12.03
CA LYS A 159 0.86 -20.35 11.39
C LYS A 159 0.71 -20.33 9.87
N PHE A 160 1.67 -19.71 9.23
CA PHE A 160 1.77 -19.61 7.78
C PHE A 160 2.94 -20.48 7.32
N TYR A 161 2.67 -21.40 6.40
CA TYR A 161 3.67 -22.31 5.85
C TYR A 161 3.82 -22.02 4.37
N SER A 162 5.00 -21.57 3.96
CA SER A 162 5.35 -21.23 2.58
C SER A 162 5.97 -22.42 1.87
N TYR A 163 5.45 -22.78 0.69
CA TYR A 163 5.88 -23.93 -0.08
C TYR A 163 6.37 -23.54 -1.47
N LEU A 164 7.28 -24.37 -2.00
CA LEU A 164 7.67 -24.39 -3.40
C LEU A 164 7.71 -25.84 -3.88
N ALA A 165 6.91 -26.17 -4.90
CA ALA A 165 6.78 -27.54 -5.43
C ALA A 165 6.54 -28.57 -4.31
N GLU A 166 5.58 -28.28 -3.43
CA GLU A 166 5.17 -29.09 -2.26
C GLU A 166 6.23 -29.21 -1.14
N ASN A 167 7.43 -28.63 -1.30
CA ASN A 167 8.42 -28.58 -0.24
C ASN A 167 8.19 -27.37 0.65
N LEU A 168 8.21 -27.58 1.96
CA LEU A 168 8.19 -26.49 2.94
C LEU A 168 9.49 -25.69 2.81
N ILE A 169 9.36 -24.39 2.53
CA ILE A 169 10.49 -23.48 2.37
C ILE A 169 10.69 -22.65 3.63
N ASP A 170 9.59 -22.09 4.16
CA ASP A 170 9.64 -21.23 5.35
C ASP A 170 8.32 -21.26 6.11
N SER A 171 8.31 -20.73 7.33
CA SER A 171 7.11 -20.56 8.12
C SER A 171 7.23 -19.35 9.05
N CYS A 172 6.12 -18.64 9.23
CA CYS A 172 6.01 -17.55 10.20
C CYS A 172 4.71 -17.67 11.01
N GLU A 173 4.61 -16.90 12.08
CA GLU A 173 3.55 -17.01 13.08
C GLU A 173 2.99 -15.63 13.43
N LEU A 174 1.69 -15.59 13.74
CA LEU A 174 1.00 -14.42 14.27
C LEU A 174 0.09 -14.85 15.43
N TYR A 175 0.28 -14.27 16.60
CA TYR A 175 -0.67 -14.41 17.70
C TYR A 175 -1.82 -13.41 17.50
N LEU A 176 -3.02 -13.94 17.21
CA LEU A 176 -4.26 -13.15 17.18
C LEU A 176 -4.78 -12.83 18.59
N ALA A 177 -4.35 -13.58 19.59
CA ALA A 177 -4.48 -13.28 21.00
C ALA A 177 -3.33 -13.95 21.78
N ASP A 178 -2.77 -13.23 22.76
CA ASP A 178 -1.73 -13.78 23.64
C ASP A 178 -1.89 -13.26 25.08
N PHE A 179 -2.15 -14.17 26.01
CA PHE A 179 -2.34 -13.95 27.46
C PHE A 179 -1.32 -14.74 28.29
N ARG A 180 -0.18 -15.11 27.71
CA ARG A 180 0.84 -15.93 28.37
C ARG A 180 1.91 -15.09 29.07
N SER A 181 1.80 -13.77 29.02
CA SER A 181 2.74 -12.90 29.72
C SER A 181 2.53 -12.98 31.23
N ASP A 182 3.63 -12.94 32.01
CA ASP A 182 3.56 -12.74 33.45
C ASP A 182 3.06 -11.33 33.82
N GLU A 183 3.05 -10.41 32.87
CA GLU A 183 2.57 -9.04 33.01
C GLU A 183 1.26 -8.87 32.24
N ASN A 184 0.11 -8.86 32.94
CA ASN A 184 -1.21 -8.73 32.31
C ASN A 184 -1.39 -7.49 31.41
N THR A 185 -0.55 -6.48 31.56
CA THR A 185 -0.54 -5.30 30.68
C THR A 185 -0.01 -5.57 29.29
N LYS A 186 0.59 -6.73 29.08
CA LYS A 186 1.09 -7.19 27.78
C LYS A 186 0.13 -8.15 27.10
N ASP A 187 -0.92 -8.58 27.80
CA ASP A 187 -1.95 -9.44 27.24
C ASP A 187 -2.79 -8.68 26.21
N TYR A 188 -3.12 -9.33 25.13
CA TYR A 188 -3.89 -8.70 24.06
C TYR A 188 -4.76 -9.69 23.29
N ILE A 189 -5.81 -9.16 22.69
CA ILE A 189 -6.49 -9.72 21.53
C ILE A 189 -6.33 -8.70 20.43
N LEU A 190 -5.76 -9.11 19.31
CA LEU A 190 -5.46 -8.22 18.18
C LEU A 190 -6.75 -7.62 17.61
N ASP A 191 -6.84 -6.29 17.57
CA ASP A 191 -8.02 -5.52 17.11
C ASP A 191 -7.72 -4.53 15.99
N ASP A 192 -6.47 -4.53 15.51
CA ASP A 192 -6.04 -3.75 14.36
C ASP A 192 -5.25 -4.62 13.37
N TRP A 193 -4.99 -4.09 12.19
CA TRP A 193 -4.23 -4.79 11.15
C TRP A 193 -2.74 -4.86 11.50
N THR A 194 -2.20 -6.07 11.45
CA THR A 194 -0.79 -6.34 11.72
C THR A 194 -0.14 -6.99 10.50
N TYR A 195 0.99 -6.47 10.08
CA TYR A 195 1.77 -7.02 8.98
C TYR A 195 2.48 -8.30 9.39
N VAL A 196 2.42 -9.31 8.53
CA VAL A 196 3.19 -10.56 8.64
C VAL A 196 4.11 -10.65 7.44
N ASP A 197 5.40 -10.70 7.69
CA ASP A 197 6.43 -10.92 6.69
C ASP A 197 6.53 -12.42 6.36
N PHE A 198 6.42 -12.77 5.08
CA PHE A 198 6.60 -14.13 4.59
C PHE A 198 8.00 -14.41 4.07
N ASN A 199 8.86 -13.40 4.01
CA ASN A 199 10.23 -13.53 3.51
C ASN A 199 11.28 -13.61 4.62
N ASN A 200 10.86 -13.45 5.87
CA ASN A 200 11.62 -13.65 7.13
C ASN A 200 13.05 -13.07 7.09
N ASP A 201 13.19 -11.79 6.70
CA ASP A 201 14.45 -11.04 6.64
C ASP A 201 15.57 -11.68 5.79
N SER A 202 15.25 -12.56 4.86
CA SER A 202 16.26 -13.13 3.99
C SER A 202 16.76 -12.09 2.98
N GLU A 203 18.10 -11.94 2.87
CA GLU A 203 18.73 -11.08 1.85
C GLU A 203 18.43 -11.55 0.41
N THR A 204 17.75 -12.69 0.26
CA THR A 204 17.38 -13.27 -1.03
C THR A 204 15.88 -13.43 -1.14
N ASP A 205 15.29 -12.94 -2.21
CA ASP A 205 13.86 -13.16 -2.54
C ASP A 205 13.55 -14.66 -2.65
N ILE A 206 13.01 -15.23 -1.58
CA ILE A 206 12.56 -16.63 -1.56
C ILE A 206 11.30 -16.74 -2.41
N LYS A 207 11.34 -17.57 -3.46
CA LYS A 207 10.16 -17.83 -4.30
C LYS A 207 9.34 -18.94 -3.71
N ILE A 208 8.04 -18.73 -3.66
CA ILE A 208 7.02 -19.71 -3.21
C ILE A 208 5.89 -19.80 -4.23
N ASP A 209 5.18 -20.92 -4.25
CA ASP A 209 4.00 -21.15 -5.09
C ASP A 209 2.71 -21.33 -4.30
N SER A 210 2.82 -21.49 -2.98
CA SER A 210 1.65 -21.61 -2.11
C SER A 210 1.96 -21.29 -0.66
N ILE A 211 0.92 -20.85 0.06
CA ILE A 211 0.93 -20.63 1.51
C ILE A 211 -0.22 -21.40 2.12
N ALA A 212 0.06 -22.24 3.11
CA ALA A 212 -0.94 -22.90 3.93
C ALA A 212 -1.11 -22.17 5.27
N ILE A 213 -2.34 -22.00 5.71
CA ILE A 213 -2.68 -21.31 6.96
C ILE A 213 -3.30 -22.33 7.92
N LYS A 214 -2.76 -22.39 9.14
CA LYS A 214 -3.23 -23.29 10.20
C LYS A 214 -3.38 -22.53 11.51
N TYR A 215 -4.22 -23.06 12.39
CA TYR A 215 -4.52 -22.46 13.67
C TYR A 215 -4.13 -23.37 14.83
N GLU A 216 -3.71 -22.75 15.92
CA GLU A 216 -3.55 -23.39 17.25
C GLU A 216 -4.22 -22.50 18.30
N SER A 217 -4.84 -23.11 19.30
CA SER A 217 -5.48 -22.39 20.41
C SER A 217 -5.30 -23.15 21.71
N SER A 218 -5.20 -22.42 22.80
CA SER A 218 -5.30 -22.97 24.16
C SER A 218 -6.71 -23.46 24.50
N ASP A 219 -7.73 -22.94 23.80
CA ASP A 219 -9.12 -23.34 23.97
C ASP A 219 -9.48 -24.49 23.01
N THR A 220 -9.32 -25.71 23.51
CA THR A 220 -9.58 -26.97 22.77
C THR A 220 -10.55 -27.86 23.52
N GLY A 221 -11.34 -28.61 22.78
CA GLY A 221 -12.31 -29.57 23.30
C GLY A 221 -12.23 -30.90 22.60
N GLN A 222 -13.25 -31.75 22.82
CA GLN A 222 -13.36 -33.08 22.23
C GLN A 222 -13.32 -33.04 20.68
N PHE A 223 -13.76 -31.98 20.07
CA PHE A 223 -13.88 -31.82 18.61
C PHE A 223 -12.78 -30.95 17.99
N GLY A 224 -11.75 -30.60 18.74
CA GLY A 224 -10.65 -29.74 18.31
C GLY A 224 -10.69 -28.34 18.94
N ILE A 225 -10.30 -27.33 18.18
CA ILE A 225 -10.28 -25.94 18.63
C ILE A 225 -11.71 -25.44 18.81
N ASN A 226 -12.01 -24.88 19.99
CA ASN A 226 -13.31 -24.25 20.29
C ASN A 226 -13.35 -22.77 19.84
N THR A 227 -12.20 -22.09 19.86
CA THR A 227 -12.06 -20.73 19.34
C THR A 227 -12.48 -20.68 17.87
N PRO A 228 -13.33 -19.74 17.43
CA PRO A 228 -13.70 -19.63 16.02
C PRO A 228 -12.46 -19.37 15.13
N VAL A 229 -12.19 -20.31 14.22
CA VAL A 229 -10.97 -20.32 13.39
C VAL A 229 -11.11 -19.42 12.16
N TYR A 230 -11.28 -18.13 12.40
CA TYR A 230 -11.36 -17.08 11.38
C TYR A 230 -10.23 -16.08 11.53
N LEU A 231 -9.81 -15.54 10.40
CA LEU A 231 -8.92 -14.39 10.33
C LEU A 231 -9.37 -13.48 9.17
N CYS A 232 -9.02 -12.21 9.23
CA CYS A 232 -9.15 -11.30 8.10
C CYS A 232 -7.77 -11.00 7.54
N MET A 233 -7.68 -10.85 6.21
CA MET A 233 -6.43 -10.58 5.49
C MET A 233 -6.67 -9.52 4.44
N ASP A 234 -5.69 -8.63 4.28
CA ASP A 234 -5.68 -7.62 3.24
C ASP A 234 -4.25 -7.31 2.78
N ASP A 235 -4.13 -6.54 1.70
CA ASP A 235 -2.86 -6.07 1.16
C ASP A 235 -1.85 -7.22 0.96
N PHE A 236 -2.28 -8.32 0.37
CA PHE A 236 -1.41 -9.47 0.12
C PHE A 236 -0.30 -9.13 -0.87
N ASN A 237 0.92 -9.49 -0.54
CA ASN A 237 2.18 -9.15 -1.20
C ASN A 237 2.56 -7.66 -1.03
N ALA A 238 1.96 -6.97 -0.08
CA ALA A 238 2.41 -5.65 0.32
C ALA A 238 3.78 -5.71 1.03
N ILE A 239 4.46 -4.60 1.05
CA ILE A 239 5.68 -4.40 1.83
C ILE A 239 5.27 -3.85 3.21
N SER A 240 5.95 -4.26 4.27
CA SER A 240 5.65 -3.74 5.61
C SER A 240 5.84 -2.21 5.67
N SER A 241 5.04 -1.55 6.49
CA SER A 241 5.21 -0.11 6.69
C SER A 241 6.59 0.28 7.26
N ALA A 242 7.24 -0.65 7.95
CA ALA A 242 8.62 -0.45 8.44
C ALA A 242 9.65 -0.57 7.31
N GLU A 243 9.42 -1.45 6.32
CA GLU A 243 10.28 -1.59 5.13
C GLU A 243 10.01 -0.52 4.08
N LEU A 244 8.82 0.10 4.11
CA LEU A 244 8.48 1.29 3.30
C LEU A 244 9.14 2.57 3.84
N MET A 245 9.87 2.50 4.95
CA MET A 245 10.88 3.50 5.27
C MET A 245 11.92 3.41 4.16
N PRO A 246 12.02 4.33 3.20
CA PRO A 246 13.03 4.21 2.18
C PRO A 246 14.37 4.13 2.89
N GLU A 247 15.15 3.09 2.66
CA GLU A 247 16.58 3.31 2.54
C GLU A 247 16.68 4.58 1.72
N SER A 248 17.31 5.60 2.26
CA SER A 248 17.41 6.92 1.64
C SER A 248 17.49 6.74 0.12
N ILE A 249 16.49 7.25 -0.63
CA ILE A 249 16.59 7.25 -2.09
C ILE A 249 17.80 8.12 -2.38
N VAL A 250 18.95 7.50 -2.47
CA VAL A 250 20.21 8.18 -2.82
C VAL A 250 20.12 8.38 -4.32
N PHE A 251 19.60 9.52 -4.73
CA PHE A 251 19.81 9.98 -6.10
C PHE A 251 21.25 10.50 -6.19
N GLU A 252 21.94 10.10 -7.22
CA GLU A 252 23.17 10.81 -7.63
C GLU A 252 22.80 12.27 -7.88
N GLU A 253 23.73 13.17 -7.62
CA GLU A 253 23.54 14.61 -7.93
C GLU A 253 23.13 14.77 -9.41
N ASP A 254 22.21 15.71 -9.67
CA ASP A 254 21.73 16.07 -11.00
C ASP A 254 21.07 14.93 -11.82
N THR A 255 20.29 14.08 -11.16
CA THR A 255 19.49 13.04 -11.82
C THR A 255 18.00 13.24 -11.64
N PHE A 256 17.19 12.56 -12.47
CA PHE A 256 15.72 12.53 -12.35
C PHE A 256 15.15 11.19 -12.83
N TYR A 257 13.95 10.87 -12.35
CA TYR A 257 13.13 9.76 -12.83
C TYR A 257 11.77 10.31 -13.30
N ASN A 258 11.36 10.02 -14.53
CA ASN A 258 10.15 10.54 -15.16
C ASN A 258 9.23 9.45 -15.74
N GLY A 259 9.42 8.20 -15.36
CA GLY A 259 8.61 7.08 -15.85
C GLY A 259 9.04 6.54 -17.22
N SER A 260 10.26 6.83 -17.68
CA SER A 260 10.77 6.34 -18.98
C SER A 260 10.86 4.82 -19.08
N ASP A 261 10.79 4.09 -17.99
CA ASP A 261 10.69 2.64 -17.91
C ASP A 261 9.27 2.11 -18.10
N ALA A 262 8.29 3.00 -18.30
CA ALA A 262 6.86 2.69 -18.46
C ALA A 262 6.22 2.01 -17.24
N ALA A 263 6.76 2.20 -16.04
CA ALA A 263 6.21 1.62 -14.80
C ALA A 263 4.87 2.23 -14.36
N GLY A 264 4.49 3.38 -14.94
CA GLY A 264 3.21 4.03 -14.66
C GLY A 264 3.18 4.84 -13.36
N GLY A 265 4.29 4.95 -12.65
CA GLY A 265 4.43 5.71 -11.42
C GLY A 265 5.47 5.12 -10.48
N PHE A 266 5.56 5.69 -9.28
CA PHE A 266 6.50 5.24 -8.25
C PHE A 266 5.90 5.40 -6.85
N LEU A 267 6.40 4.62 -5.90
CA LEU A 267 6.00 4.63 -4.51
C LEU A 267 7.04 5.39 -3.68
N VAL A 268 6.56 6.23 -2.77
CA VAL A 268 7.38 6.86 -1.74
C VAL A 268 6.63 6.76 -0.42
N SER A 269 7.19 6.05 0.53
CA SER A 269 6.49 5.66 1.74
C SER A 269 5.17 4.93 1.38
N HIS A 270 4.03 5.39 1.85
CA HIS A 270 2.72 4.82 1.55
C HIS A 270 1.97 5.59 0.46
N MET A 271 2.66 6.40 -0.34
CA MET A 271 2.05 7.25 -1.35
C MET A 271 2.48 6.84 -2.75
N PHE A 272 1.50 6.60 -3.61
CA PHE A 272 1.73 6.36 -5.03
C PHE A 272 1.67 7.66 -5.81
N PHE A 273 2.70 7.89 -6.61
CA PHE A 273 2.87 9.04 -7.48
C PHE A 273 2.74 8.55 -8.93
N PRO A 274 1.55 8.64 -9.54
CA PRO A 274 1.36 8.16 -10.90
C PRO A 274 2.11 9.02 -11.90
N ASN A 275 2.66 8.39 -12.93
CA ASN A 275 3.18 9.06 -14.11
C ASN A 275 2.84 8.30 -15.40
N SER A 276 3.01 8.99 -16.50
CA SER A 276 2.85 8.43 -17.83
C SER A 276 3.97 8.97 -18.73
N PHE A 277 4.64 8.09 -19.43
CA PHE A 277 5.71 8.43 -20.35
C PHE A 277 5.39 7.97 -21.78
N ASN A 278 5.48 8.89 -22.72
CA ASN A 278 5.30 8.58 -24.15
C ASN A 278 6.65 8.31 -24.79
N GLN A 279 6.94 7.05 -25.04
CA GLN A 279 8.20 6.60 -25.64
C GLN A 279 8.47 7.22 -27.04
N SER A 280 7.41 7.50 -27.81
CA SER A 280 7.56 8.02 -29.18
C SER A 280 7.97 9.50 -29.20
N TRP A 281 7.57 10.27 -28.22
CA TRP A 281 7.80 11.71 -28.14
C TRP A 281 8.76 12.11 -27.03
N GLY A 282 9.16 11.18 -26.15
CA GLY A 282 9.95 11.47 -24.96
C GLY A 282 9.26 12.44 -23.99
N SER A 283 7.92 12.52 -24.04
CA SER A 283 7.13 13.40 -23.18
C SER A 283 6.55 12.65 -22.01
N TRP A 284 6.35 13.34 -20.90
CA TRP A 284 5.83 12.76 -19.66
C TRP A 284 4.76 13.63 -19.04
N SER A 285 3.94 13.04 -18.19
CA SER A 285 2.96 13.72 -17.37
C SER A 285 2.77 12.96 -16.04
N GLY A 286 2.20 13.64 -15.04
CA GLY A 286 2.09 13.09 -13.70
C GLY A 286 3.24 13.57 -12.80
N TRP A 287 3.86 12.64 -12.09
CA TRP A 287 4.92 12.92 -11.14
C TRP A 287 6.28 12.41 -11.60
N SER A 288 7.31 13.16 -11.31
CA SER A 288 8.72 12.84 -11.45
C SER A 288 9.42 13.09 -10.12
N VAL A 289 10.49 12.39 -9.84
CA VAL A 289 11.37 12.68 -8.72
C VAL A 289 12.72 13.13 -9.28
N SER A 290 13.35 14.13 -8.65
CA SER A 290 14.55 14.77 -9.17
C SER A 290 15.46 15.26 -8.06
N SER A 291 16.76 15.19 -8.30
CA SER A 291 17.81 15.86 -7.53
C SER A 291 18.39 17.07 -8.27
N MET A 292 17.87 17.37 -9.47
CA MET A 292 18.40 18.47 -10.30
C MET A 292 18.15 19.85 -9.68
N TYR A 293 19.19 20.65 -9.68
CA TYR A 293 19.15 21.99 -9.15
C TYR A 293 19.86 23.00 -10.07
N ASP A 294 19.16 23.47 -11.08
CA ASP A 294 19.60 24.53 -11.98
C ASP A 294 18.57 25.66 -11.97
N THR A 295 18.91 26.80 -11.37
CA THR A 295 18.01 27.97 -11.22
C THR A 295 18.16 28.98 -12.35
N MET A 296 18.99 28.73 -13.34
CA MET A 296 19.40 29.70 -14.34
C MET A 296 19.03 29.36 -15.78
N THR A 297 19.01 28.09 -16.13
CA THR A 297 18.73 27.66 -17.51
C THR A 297 17.24 27.72 -17.80
N ALA A 298 16.86 28.56 -18.76
CA ALA A 298 15.49 28.67 -19.25
C ALA A 298 15.13 27.53 -20.20
N GLY A 299 13.83 27.22 -20.26
CA GLY A 299 13.25 26.28 -21.22
C GLY A 299 13.00 24.89 -20.65
N TYR A 300 12.29 24.07 -21.46
CA TYR A 300 11.76 22.77 -21.05
C TYR A 300 12.83 21.73 -20.65
N THR A 301 14.06 21.88 -21.10
CA THR A 301 15.16 21.00 -20.74
C THR A 301 15.50 21.06 -19.24
N ASN A 302 15.10 22.14 -18.58
CA ASN A 302 15.25 22.36 -17.13
C ASN A 302 13.94 22.18 -16.36
N GLN A 303 13.03 21.36 -16.85
CA GLN A 303 11.72 21.11 -16.23
C GLN A 303 11.78 20.32 -14.92
N TYR A 304 12.89 19.63 -14.66
CA TYR A 304 13.08 18.79 -13.48
C TYR A 304 13.77 19.52 -12.32
N SER A 305 14.28 20.73 -12.53
CA SER A 305 14.93 21.51 -11.48
C SER A 305 13.92 22.37 -10.71
N SER A 306 14.11 22.47 -9.41
CA SER A 306 13.36 23.42 -8.58
C SER A 306 14.05 24.80 -8.55
N VAL A 307 13.25 25.87 -8.52
CA VAL A 307 13.77 27.26 -8.44
C VAL A 307 14.37 27.59 -7.08
N LYS A 308 14.09 26.77 -6.06
CA LYS A 308 14.67 26.87 -4.72
C LYS A 308 15.13 25.50 -4.24
N ARG A 309 16.26 25.48 -3.53
CA ARG A 309 16.69 24.25 -2.86
C ARG A 309 15.63 23.78 -1.87
N PRO A 310 15.42 22.46 -1.75
CA PRO A 310 14.66 21.90 -0.66
C PRO A 310 15.18 22.45 0.67
N MET A 311 14.30 22.79 1.59
CA MET A 311 14.72 23.28 2.91
C MET A 311 15.14 22.09 3.78
N SER A 312 16.39 22.09 4.22
CA SER A 312 17.01 21.09 5.08
C SER A 312 16.60 21.19 6.57
N SER A 313 15.34 21.46 6.89
CA SER A 313 14.94 21.66 8.26
C SER A 313 13.72 20.83 8.67
N ILE A 314 13.89 19.51 8.70
CA ILE A 314 13.12 18.66 9.61
C ILE A 314 14.13 17.94 10.51
N PRO A 315 14.48 18.52 11.67
CA PRO A 315 15.59 18.05 12.50
C PRO A 315 15.35 16.73 13.25
N GLU A 316 14.15 16.15 13.21
CA GLU A 316 13.80 15.07 14.13
C GLU A 316 13.42 13.74 13.48
N SER A 317 13.39 13.61 12.15
CA SER A 317 12.93 12.38 11.49
C SER A 317 14.02 11.47 10.92
N GLY A 318 15.28 11.86 10.98
CA GLY A 318 16.40 11.05 10.44
C GLY A 318 16.42 10.91 8.91
N TRP A 319 15.61 11.67 8.19
CA TRP A 319 15.48 11.63 6.74
C TRP A 319 16.34 12.73 6.11
N ASP A 320 17.29 12.32 5.28
CA ASP A 320 18.09 13.25 4.49
C ASP A 320 17.40 13.51 3.13
N PHE A 321 16.37 14.36 3.14
CA PHE A 321 15.73 14.87 1.91
C PHE A 321 16.47 16.08 1.32
N GLU A 322 17.71 16.34 1.70
CA GLU A 322 18.42 17.56 1.29
C GLU A 322 18.65 17.64 -0.22
N SER A 323 18.52 16.53 -0.95
CA SER A 323 18.90 16.46 -2.37
C SER A 323 17.75 16.19 -3.33
N ILE A 324 16.56 15.75 -2.89
CA ILE A 324 15.49 15.35 -3.82
C ILE A 324 14.23 16.18 -3.67
N HIS A 325 13.49 16.33 -4.77
CA HIS A 325 12.18 16.98 -4.83
C HIS A 325 11.28 16.28 -5.87
N PHE A 326 9.99 16.48 -5.71
CA PHE A 326 8.98 15.93 -6.63
C PHE A 326 8.56 17.01 -7.61
N VAL A 327 8.50 16.66 -8.88
CA VAL A 327 8.09 17.54 -9.96
C VAL A 327 6.76 17.04 -10.52
N SER A 328 5.79 17.91 -10.65
CA SER A 328 4.47 17.61 -11.20
C SER A 328 4.32 18.28 -12.58
N SER A 329 3.85 17.52 -13.57
CA SER A 329 3.55 18.00 -14.91
C SER A 329 2.14 17.60 -15.34
N GLY A 330 1.43 18.53 -16.00
CA GLY A 330 0.06 18.36 -16.45
C GLY A 330 -0.94 19.23 -15.68
N GLN A 331 -2.20 19.23 -16.14
CA GLN A 331 -3.24 20.10 -15.57
C GLN A 331 -3.84 19.58 -14.27
N THR A 332 -3.86 18.25 -14.10
CA THR A 332 -4.40 17.59 -12.92
C THR A 332 -3.54 16.40 -12.58
N ASN A 333 -2.98 16.38 -11.39
CA ASN A 333 -2.20 15.27 -10.87
C ASN A 333 -2.76 14.85 -9.53
N SER A 334 -2.56 13.59 -9.19
CA SER A 334 -2.96 13.02 -7.90
C SER A 334 -1.75 12.39 -7.23
N ILE A 335 -1.76 12.40 -5.91
CA ILE A 335 -0.94 11.51 -5.09
C ILE A 335 -1.95 10.55 -4.49
N ARG A 336 -1.72 9.26 -4.63
CA ARG A 336 -2.68 8.24 -4.20
C ARG A 336 -2.07 7.40 -3.09
N SER A 337 -2.90 6.95 -2.16
CA SER A 337 -2.56 5.78 -1.39
C SER A 337 -2.49 4.59 -2.36
N PRO A 338 -1.48 3.72 -2.28
CA PRO A 338 -1.40 2.52 -3.11
C PRO A 338 -2.59 1.58 -2.93
N TYR A 339 -3.42 1.83 -1.93
CA TYR A 339 -4.58 1.04 -1.54
C TYR A 339 -5.89 1.47 -2.20
N PHE A 340 -5.87 2.40 -3.17
CA PHE A 340 -7.07 2.80 -3.93
C PHE A 340 -6.98 2.42 -5.39
N ASN A 341 -7.96 1.65 -5.83
CA ASN A 341 -8.07 1.16 -7.22
C ASN A 341 -8.58 2.21 -8.21
N ASP A 342 -8.00 2.08 -9.41
CA ASP A 342 -8.26 2.89 -10.59
C ASP A 342 -9.56 2.55 -11.33
N ALA A 343 -10.70 2.47 -10.67
CA ALA A 343 -11.95 2.43 -11.42
C ALA A 343 -12.53 3.83 -11.68
N ASP A 344 -12.07 4.86 -10.95
CA ASP A 344 -12.53 6.24 -11.13
C ASP A 344 -11.37 7.24 -11.00
N GLU A 345 -11.22 8.04 -12.02
CA GLU A 345 -10.23 9.11 -12.12
C GLU A 345 -10.24 10.04 -10.91
N GLY A 346 -9.16 10.09 -10.17
CA GLY A 346 -8.79 11.28 -9.39
C GLY A 346 -9.04 11.29 -7.90
N ILE A 347 -8.86 10.20 -7.13
CA ILE A 347 -9.11 10.21 -5.69
C ILE A 347 -7.87 9.92 -4.85
N PHE A 348 -7.72 10.71 -3.79
CA PHE A 348 -6.72 10.56 -2.74
C PHE A 348 -7.27 9.70 -1.60
N GLY A 349 -6.59 8.62 -1.25
CA GLY A 349 -6.72 8.01 0.05
C GLY A 349 -5.52 8.41 0.91
N LEU A 350 -5.75 9.14 1.96
CA LEU A 350 -4.75 9.33 3.00
C LEU A 350 -4.78 8.11 3.90
N VAL A 351 -3.71 7.34 3.91
CA VAL A 351 -3.37 6.55 5.09
C VAL A 351 -3.38 7.53 6.26
N ARG A 352 -3.97 7.15 7.37
CA ARG A 352 -3.97 7.96 8.58
C ARG A 352 -2.52 8.16 9.02
N LEU A 353 -1.87 9.16 8.47
CA LEU A 353 -0.61 9.63 9.01
C LEU A 353 -0.90 10.19 10.40
N PRO A 354 -0.17 9.81 11.43
CA PRO A 354 -0.38 10.27 12.79
C PRO A 354 -0.13 11.76 12.99
N ALA A 355 0.17 12.51 11.93
CA ALA A 355 0.44 13.95 11.96
C ALA A 355 -0.16 14.63 10.72
N PRO A 356 -0.44 15.95 10.76
CA PRO A 356 -0.87 16.68 9.58
C PRO A 356 0.19 16.56 8.48
N VAL A 357 -0.22 16.13 7.29
CA VAL A 357 0.65 16.10 6.12
C VAL A 357 1.04 17.54 5.79
N ARG A 358 2.33 17.82 5.82
CA ARG A 358 2.89 19.12 5.44
C ARG A 358 3.84 18.90 4.27
N PHE A 359 3.76 19.76 3.30
CA PHE A 359 4.70 19.80 2.19
C PHE A 359 4.96 21.23 1.76
N TYR A 360 6.15 21.43 1.23
CA TYR A 360 6.54 22.73 0.68
C TYR A 360 6.34 22.69 -0.83
N ILE A 361 5.84 23.78 -1.39
CA ILE A 361 5.58 23.91 -2.83
C ILE A 361 6.37 25.11 -3.35
N THR A 362 6.98 24.93 -4.50
CA THR A 362 7.62 25.99 -5.27
C THR A 362 7.46 25.70 -6.76
N ASN A 363 7.77 26.69 -7.59
CA ASN A 363 7.85 26.51 -9.04
C ASN A 363 9.05 25.66 -9.44
N THR A 364 8.91 24.91 -10.54
CA THR A 364 10.10 24.47 -11.28
C THR A 364 10.82 25.66 -11.87
N THR A 365 12.12 25.53 -12.10
CA THR A 365 12.90 26.61 -12.73
C THR A 365 12.34 26.97 -14.11
N TYR A 366 11.93 25.97 -14.89
CA TYR A 366 11.27 26.20 -16.18
C TYR A 366 10.03 27.09 -16.03
N ALA A 367 9.08 26.72 -15.16
CA ALA A 367 7.86 27.50 -14.97
C ALA A 367 8.15 28.92 -14.43
N ALA A 368 9.06 29.04 -13.46
CA ALA A 368 9.40 30.33 -12.87
C ALA A 368 10.02 31.30 -13.88
N LEU A 369 10.96 30.82 -14.69
CA LEU A 369 11.60 31.67 -15.69
C LEU A 369 10.67 32.00 -16.85
N ASP A 370 9.83 31.04 -17.27
CA ASP A 370 8.84 31.30 -18.32
C ASP A 370 7.80 32.33 -17.90
N MET A 371 7.31 32.30 -16.68
CA MET A 371 6.41 33.33 -16.15
C MET A 371 7.11 34.70 -16.02
N LYS A 372 8.36 34.67 -15.59
CA LYS A 372 9.14 35.91 -15.35
C LYS A 372 9.54 36.61 -16.66
N GLU A 373 9.94 35.87 -17.66
CA GLU A 373 10.56 36.42 -18.87
C GLU A 373 9.71 36.25 -20.13
N GLY A 374 8.77 35.32 -20.10
CA GLY A 374 8.01 34.89 -21.28
C GLY A 374 8.82 33.96 -22.17
N SER A 375 8.14 33.32 -23.07
CA SER A 375 8.73 32.46 -24.11
C SER A 375 7.85 32.40 -25.36
N SER A 376 8.20 31.58 -26.32
CA SER A 376 7.34 31.36 -27.51
C SER A 376 6.02 30.62 -27.15
N PHE A 377 5.91 30.07 -25.96
CA PHE A 377 4.74 29.30 -25.49
C PHE A 377 3.98 29.97 -24.36
N SER A 378 4.63 30.87 -23.59
CA SER A 378 4.02 31.54 -22.48
C SER A 378 4.30 33.06 -22.53
N LYS A 379 3.32 33.86 -22.13
CA LYS A 379 3.52 35.30 -21.96
C LYS A 379 4.30 35.60 -20.68
N LYS A 380 5.01 36.71 -20.67
CA LYS A 380 5.58 37.25 -19.46
C LYS A 380 4.48 37.73 -18.52
N PHE A 381 4.50 37.29 -17.26
CA PHE A 381 3.55 37.76 -16.24
C PHE A 381 3.82 39.21 -15.84
N GLY A 382 2.73 39.95 -15.65
CA GLY A 382 2.76 41.37 -15.47
C GLY A 382 2.91 42.17 -16.77
N GLY A 383 3.11 41.49 -17.91
CA GLY A 383 3.34 42.12 -19.21
C GLY A 383 4.64 42.91 -19.28
N GLU A 384 4.80 43.80 -20.28
CA GLU A 384 5.99 44.63 -20.43
C GLU A 384 6.07 45.74 -19.36
N SER A 385 4.91 46.22 -18.92
CA SER A 385 4.82 47.26 -17.89
C SER A 385 4.86 46.76 -16.44
N GLY A 386 4.75 45.47 -16.24
CA GLY A 386 4.65 44.85 -14.92
C GLY A 386 3.27 44.94 -14.25
N ASN A 387 2.24 45.42 -14.96
CA ASN A 387 0.92 45.74 -14.37
C ASN A 387 -0.22 44.83 -14.84
N ASP A 388 0.05 43.87 -15.71
CA ASP A 388 -0.98 42.91 -16.15
C ASP A 388 -1.39 42.01 -14.98
N SER A 389 -2.71 41.77 -14.84
CA SER A 389 -3.27 40.92 -13.79
C SER A 389 -3.12 39.44 -14.17
N ASP A 390 -1.94 38.90 -13.94
CA ASP A 390 -1.63 37.51 -14.22
C ASP A 390 -1.51 36.71 -12.93
N TYR A 391 -1.90 35.46 -12.99
CA TYR A 391 -1.69 34.53 -11.87
C TYR A 391 -1.45 33.10 -12.35
N PHE A 392 -0.66 32.38 -11.59
CA PHE A 392 -0.55 30.92 -11.67
C PHE A 392 -1.02 30.34 -10.32
N ARG A 393 -2.09 29.56 -10.37
CA ARG A 393 -2.78 29.10 -9.18
C ARG A 393 -2.81 27.57 -9.13
N LEU A 394 -2.37 27.02 -8.01
CA LEU A 394 -2.51 25.61 -7.68
C LEU A 394 -3.69 25.44 -6.73
N LEU A 395 -4.59 24.51 -7.05
CA LEU A 395 -5.66 24.08 -6.16
C LEU A 395 -5.28 22.70 -5.59
N VAL A 396 -5.13 22.63 -4.29
CA VAL A 396 -4.87 21.38 -3.57
C VAL A 396 -6.17 20.94 -2.91
N LYS A 397 -6.66 19.78 -3.29
CA LYS A 397 -7.91 19.23 -2.77
C LYS A 397 -7.62 17.94 -2.00
N SER A 398 -8.10 17.87 -0.77
CA SER A 398 -8.24 16.61 -0.06
C SER A 398 -9.60 15.99 -0.38
N VAL A 399 -9.61 14.70 -0.66
CA VAL A 399 -10.80 13.99 -1.13
C VAL A 399 -10.99 12.74 -0.27
N SER A 400 -12.22 12.44 0.14
CA SER A 400 -12.54 11.21 0.88
C SER A 400 -12.51 9.99 -0.02
N SER A 401 -12.53 8.80 0.58
CA SER A 401 -12.69 7.52 -0.13
C SER A 401 -14.00 7.41 -0.94
N SER A 402 -14.99 8.27 -0.68
CA SER A 402 -16.25 8.38 -1.44
C SER A 402 -16.24 9.50 -2.47
N ASN A 403 -15.09 9.97 -2.91
CA ASN A 403 -14.92 11.08 -3.88
C ASN A 403 -15.47 12.44 -3.42
N GLN A 404 -15.69 12.64 -2.14
CA GLN A 404 -16.12 13.94 -1.62
C GLN A 404 -14.94 14.84 -1.35
N ILE A 405 -14.97 16.07 -1.84
CA ILE A 405 -13.97 17.08 -1.51
C ILE A 405 -14.16 17.46 -0.05
N LEU A 406 -13.14 17.16 0.77
CA LEU A 406 -13.11 17.47 2.20
C LEU A 406 -12.58 18.87 2.45
N ASN A 407 -11.56 19.28 1.69
CA ASN A 407 -10.95 20.61 1.78
C ASN A 407 -10.40 21.02 0.42
N THR A 408 -10.24 22.32 0.23
CA THR A 408 -9.57 22.91 -0.94
C THR A 408 -8.72 24.08 -0.47
N ASP A 409 -7.42 23.96 -0.70
CA ASP A 409 -6.47 25.05 -0.48
C ASP A 409 -6.03 25.66 -1.81
N THR A 410 -5.81 26.96 -1.82
CA THR A 410 -5.36 27.69 -3.00
C THR A 410 -4.00 28.30 -2.73
N ILE A 411 -3.04 28.01 -3.59
CA ILE A 411 -1.68 28.51 -3.52
C ILE A 411 -1.40 29.28 -4.82
N TYR A 412 -0.88 30.48 -4.70
CA TYR A 412 -0.41 31.27 -5.84
C TYR A 412 1.11 31.12 -5.94
N LEU A 413 1.57 30.71 -7.10
CA LEU A 413 2.96 30.40 -7.41
C LEU A 413 3.60 31.44 -8.31
#